data_dcd7dc7b34c9e56b42ab10c39f01574f
#
_entry.id   dcd7dc7b34c9e56b42ab10c39f01574f
#
_cell.length_a   1.000
_cell.length_b   1.000
_cell.length_c   1.000
_cell.angle_alpha   90.00
_cell.angle_beta   90.00
_cell.angle_gamma   90.00
#
_symmetry.space_group_name_H-M   'P 1'
#
loop_
_entity.id
_entity.type
_entity.pdbx_description
1 polymer ?
#
loop_
_entity_poly.entity_id
_entity_poly.type
_entity_poly.pdbx_seq_one_letter_code
_entity_poly.pdbx_strand_id
1 'polypeptide(L)'
;MSHKFFLIATIIFFISCGGSESEKGNPDGTSTDFPNFVDSNNLRIFARKDVSTTFLNNVGAAYGEMFKPSVNIDQSMRSNYLSVSKEKYVYQRVGVDGMASNSNFNPGTPPKPYDQNATDYIWEMKTGGADQIGEVIEHLLHTVTAVTMYLAYSDWNFKNSSSPLYLAMNEAVNKGIYDISSYDELKNDEAYPRIITQEYAYWLILAEWDYYETAGKKESGMTGNGEFTIGTPSEIQTQLPLGHKLYKDYIEKILSIPNKDNIIALFP
;
A
#
# COMPACT_ATOMS: atom_id res chain seq x y z
N MET A 1 7.01 30.43 8.00
CA MET A 1 7.68 29.30 8.65
C MET A 1 6.63 28.20 8.78
N SER A 2 6.58 27.33 7.80
CA SER A 2 5.62 26.23 7.75
C SER A 2 6.17 25.06 8.55
N HIS A 3 5.48 24.64 9.60
CA HIS A 3 5.85 23.48 10.39
C HIS A 3 5.45 22.25 9.58
N LYS A 4 6.47 21.61 9.00
CA LYS A 4 6.30 20.29 8.38
C LYS A 4 6.12 19.27 9.50
N PHE A 5 4.89 18.84 9.74
CA PHE A 5 4.62 17.66 10.53
C PHE A 5 4.80 16.43 9.62
N PHE A 6 6.00 15.88 9.66
CA PHE A 6 6.24 14.52 9.20
C PHE A 6 5.65 13.57 10.24
N LEU A 7 4.53 12.97 9.96
CA LEU A 7 4.03 11.85 10.73
C LEU A 7 4.79 10.59 10.29
N ILE A 8 5.99 10.40 10.86
CA ILE A 8 6.64 9.09 10.78
C ILE A 8 5.78 8.16 11.63
N ALA A 9 4.90 7.41 10.96
CA ALA A 9 4.17 6.34 11.62
C ALA A 9 5.20 5.31 12.09
N THR A 10 5.54 5.34 13.37
CA THR A 10 6.44 4.37 13.99
C THR A 10 5.82 2.98 13.85
N ILE A 11 6.28 2.22 12.87
CA ILE A 11 5.86 0.85 12.62
C ILE A 11 6.54 -0.03 13.65
N ILE A 12 5.84 -0.32 14.74
CA ILE A 12 6.33 -1.28 15.73
C ILE A 12 5.88 -2.68 15.28
N PHE A 13 6.81 -3.44 14.73
CA PHE A 13 6.63 -4.88 14.52
C PHE A 13 7.00 -5.64 15.78
N PHE A 14 6.04 -6.30 16.39
CA PHE A 14 6.33 -7.36 17.34
C PHE A 14 6.46 -8.68 16.57
N ILE A 15 7.69 -9.16 16.39
CA ILE A 15 7.93 -10.57 16.10
C ILE A 15 7.83 -11.28 17.45
N SER A 16 6.65 -11.78 17.78
CA SER A 16 6.47 -12.67 18.93
C SER A 16 6.73 -14.11 18.49
N CYS A 17 7.96 -14.59 18.73
CA CYS A 17 8.21 -16.03 18.83
C CYS A 17 7.77 -16.53 20.21
N GLY A 18 6.52 -16.92 20.30
CA GLY A 18 5.95 -17.59 21.47
C GLY A 18 5.07 -18.74 21.01
N GLY A 19 5.60 -19.96 21.10
CA GLY A 19 4.81 -21.17 20.88
C GLY A 19 3.76 -21.30 21.97
N SER A 20 2.48 -21.29 21.58
CA SER A 20 1.38 -21.82 22.36
C SER A 20 0.34 -22.39 21.42
N GLU A 21 -0.34 -23.42 21.87
CA GLU A 21 -1.28 -24.30 21.17
C GLU A 21 -2.18 -23.57 20.18
N SER A 22 -2.30 -24.14 18.98
CA SER A 22 -3.10 -23.60 17.88
C SER A 22 -4.60 -23.62 18.25
N GLU A 23 -5.10 -22.52 18.78
CA GLU A 23 -6.52 -22.23 18.62
C GLU A 23 -6.78 -22.14 17.11
N LYS A 24 -7.65 -23.02 16.61
CA LYS A 24 -8.15 -22.92 15.23
C LYS A 24 -8.91 -21.60 15.15
N GLY A 25 -8.25 -20.58 14.60
CA GLY A 25 -8.88 -19.28 14.38
C GLY A 25 -10.12 -19.45 13.50
N ASN A 26 -11.14 -18.65 13.78
CA ASN A 26 -12.31 -18.56 12.91
C ASN A 26 -12.00 -17.53 11.81
N PRO A 27 -11.70 -17.95 10.56
CA PRO A 27 -11.34 -17.03 9.48
C PRO A 27 -12.48 -16.06 9.09
N ASP A 28 -13.71 -16.36 9.51
CA ASP A 28 -14.88 -15.50 9.30
C ASP A 28 -15.18 -14.61 10.51
N GLY A 29 -14.34 -14.69 11.55
CA GLY A 29 -14.54 -13.95 12.80
C GLY A 29 -14.10 -12.50 12.74
N THR A 30 -14.62 -11.75 13.73
CA THR A 30 -14.13 -10.42 14.10
C THR A 30 -13.34 -10.53 15.40
N SER A 31 -12.58 -9.49 15.76
CA SER A 31 -11.97 -9.37 17.08
C SER A 31 -12.52 -8.15 17.81
N THR A 32 -12.21 -8.03 19.11
CA THR A 32 -12.57 -6.84 19.88
C THR A 32 -11.96 -5.57 19.31
N ASP A 33 -10.74 -5.68 18.75
CA ASP A 33 -10.05 -4.55 18.14
C ASP A 33 -10.59 -4.19 16.76
N PHE A 34 -11.12 -5.20 16.02
CA PHE A 34 -11.65 -5.07 14.67
C PHE A 34 -13.04 -5.70 14.59
N PRO A 35 -14.08 -4.98 15.07
CA PRO A 35 -15.45 -5.50 15.07
C PRO A 35 -16.11 -5.52 13.70
N ASN A 36 -15.54 -4.82 12.72
CA ASN A 36 -16.08 -4.70 11.36
C ASN A 36 -15.04 -5.06 10.32
N PHE A 37 -15.48 -5.62 9.20
CA PHE A 37 -14.65 -5.87 8.03
C PHE A 37 -15.46 -5.85 6.74
N VAL A 38 -14.77 -5.74 5.61
CA VAL A 38 -15.28 -5.96 4.26
C VAL A 38 -14.28 -6.82 3.49
N ASP A 39 -14.78 -7.71 2.64
CA ASP A 39 -13.94 -8.49 1.72
C ASP A 39 -14.04 -7.92 0.31
N SER A 40 -12.90 -7.75 -0.34
CA SER A 40 -12.81 -7.31 -1.74
C SER A 40 -11.65 -8.01 -2.44
N ASN A 41 -11.91 -8.71 -3.53
CA ASN A 41 -10.89 -9.39 -4.33
C ASN A 41 -9.85 -10.18 -3.49
N ASN A 42 -10.34 -11.03 -2.58
CA ASN A 42 -9.56 -11.85 -1.65
C ASN A 42 -8.68 -11.08 -0.64
N LEU A 43 -8.85 -9.78 -0.53
CA LEU A 43 -8.32 -8.97 0.56
C LEU A 43 -9.41 -8.77 1.60
N ARG A 44 -9.10 -9.04 2.88
CA ARG A 44 -9.96 -8.63 3.99
C ARG A 44 -9.49 -7.30 4.54
N ILE A 45 -10.43 -6.37 4.72
CA ILE A 45 -10.18 -5.02 5.22
C ILE A 45 -10.87 -4.91 6.57
N PHE A 46 -10.08 -4.89 7.64
CA PHE A 46 -10.57 -4.77 9.01
C PHE A 46 -10.63 -3.32 9.46
N ALA A 47 -11.70 -2.95 10.13
CA ALA A 47 -11.89 -1.60 10.65
C ALA A 47 -11.96 -1.58 12.18
N ARG A 48 -11.33 -0.56 12.77
CA ARG A 48 -11.50 -0.20 14.18
C ARG A 48 -12.95 0.24 14.41
N LYS A 49 -13.41 0.14 15.66
CA LYS A 49 -14.82 0.40 16.05
C LYS A 49 -15.34 1.80 15.66
N ASP A 50 -14.43 2.79 15.63
CA ASP A 50 -14.78 4.20 15.41
C ASP A 50 -14.78 4.60 13.92
N VAL A 51 -14.39 3.68 13.02
CA VAL A 51 -14.42 3.88 11.57
C VAL A 51 -15.86 3.82 11.06
N SER A 52 -16.22 4.75 10.18
CA SER A 52 -17.55 4.74 9.59
C SER A 52 -17.74 3.56 8.63
N THR A 53 -18.93 2.96 8.64
CA THR A 53 -19.26 1.86 7.72
C THR A 53 -19.17 2.30 6.26
N THR A 54 -19.52 3.55 5.96
CA THR A 54 -19.39 4.13 4.62
C THR A 54 -17.94 4.13 4.17
N PHE A 55 -17.03 4.64 5.00
CA PHE A 55 -15.60 4.67 4.66
C PHE A 55 -15.03 3.26 4.46
N LEU A 56 -15.32 2.34 5.36
CA LEU A 56 -14.88 0.95 5.21
C LEU A 56 -15.33 0.34 3.87
N ASN A 57 -16.58 0.52 3.50
CA ASN A 57 -17.12 0.04 2.23
C ASN A 57 -16.45 0.74 1.03
N ASN A 58 -16.18 2.04 1.13
CA ASN A 58 -15.52 2.81 0.09
C ASN A 58 -14.06 2.36 -0.13
N VAL A 59 -13.33 2.01 0.94
CA VAL A 59 -11.99 1.42 0.82
C VAL A 59 -12.07 0.07 0.09
N GLY A 60 -13.05 -0.78 0.42
CA GLY A 60 -13.29 -2.03 -0.28
C GLY A 60 -13.63 -1.84 -1.76
N ALA A 61 -14.45 -0.83 -2.09
CA ALA A 61 -14.80 -0.48 -3.46
C ALA A 61 -13.58 0.08 -4.23
N ALA A 62 -12.76 0.92 -3.61
CA ALA A 62 -11.53 1.45 -4.22
C ALA A 62 -10.55 0.31 -4.56
N TYR A 63 -10.37 -0.65 -3.66
CA TYR A 63 -9.61 -1.86 -3.98
C TYR A 63 -10.23 -2.64 -5.12
N GLY A 64 -11.57 -2.73 -5.16
CA GLY A 64 -12.32 -3.36 -6.25
C GLY A 64 -12.08 -2.72 -7.61
N GLU A 65 -11.92 -1.40 -7.68
CA GLU A 65 -11.59 -0.69 -8.93
C GLU A 65 -10.25 -1.13 -9.51
N MET A 66 -9.25 -1.47 -8.68
CA MET A 66 -7.95 -1.98 -9.13
C MET A 66 -8.04 -3.36 -9.83
N PHE A 67 -9.18 -4.06 -9.72
CA PHE A 67 -9.39 -5.39 -10.31
C PHE A 67 -10.47 -5.43 -11.40
N LYS A 68 -10.91 -4.28 -11.89
CA LYS A 68 -11.83 -4.20 -13.03
C LYS A 68 -11.22 -4.86 -14.28
N PRO A 69 -12.03 -5.30 -15.24
CA PRO A 69 -11.53 -5.81 -16.51
C PRO A 69 -10.67 -4.77 -17.26
N SER A 70 -9.53 -5.20 -17.78
CA SER A 70 -8.69 -4.41 -18.68
C SER A 70 -8.04 -5.33 -19.72
N VAL A 71 -7.72 -4.79 -20.89
CA VAL A 71 -7.15 -5.54 -22.01
C VAL A 71 -5.73 -6.04 -21.74
N ASN A 72 -5.01 -5.41 -20.81
CA ASN A 72 -3.62 -5.74 -20.49
C ASN A 72 -3.49 -6.86 -19.44
N ILE A 73 -4.59 -7.25 -18.82
CA ILE A 73 -4.58 -8.23 -17.74
C ILE A 73 -4.19 -9.61 -18.22
N ASP A 74 -3.19 -10.18 -17.56
CA ASP A 74 -2.88 -11.60 -17.61
C ASP A 74 -3.68 -12.34 -16.55
N GLN A 75 -4.65 -13.13 -16.99
CA GLN A 75 -5.57 -13.84 -16.08
C GLN A 75 -4.85 -14.85 -15.20
N SER A 76 -3.76 -15.46 -15.66
CA SER A 76 -2.97 -16.39 -14.86
C SER A 76 -2.24 -15.66 -13.72
N MET A 77 -1.59 -14.55 -14.03
CA MET A 77 -0.89 -13.74 -13.04
C MET A 77 -1.87 -13.14 -12.01
N ARG A 78 -2.99 -12.59 -12.47
CA ARG A 78 -4.03 -12.05 -11.57
C ARG A 78 -4.60 -13.14 -10.67
N SER A 79 -4.89 -14.33 -11.22
CA SER A 79 -5.40 -15.45 -10.43
C SER A 79 -4.39 -15.93 -9.39
N ASN A 80 -3.11 -16.01 -9.75
CA ASN A 80 -2.05 -16.33 -8.79
C ASN A 80 -1.97 -15.30 -7.66
N TYR A 81 -1.95 -14.01 -8.00
CA TYR A 81 -1.97 -12.93 -7.01
C TYR A 81 -3.14 -13.07 -6.03
N LEU A 82 -4.36 -13.24 -6.55
CA LEU A 82 -5.57 -13.38 -5.73
C LEU A 82 -5.55 -14.65 -4.88
N SER A 83 -5.02 -15.77 -5.41
CA SER A 83 -4.86 -17.01 -4.64
C SER A 83 -3.91 -16.83 -3.48
N VAL A 84 -2.74 -16.23 -3.72
CA VAL A 84 -1.75 -15.95 -2.67
C VAL A 84 -2.32 -15.01 -1.61
N SER A 85 -3.02 -13.95 -2.01
CA SER A 85 -3.68 -13.04 -1.06
C SER A 85 -4.61 -13.79 -0.12
N LYS A 86 -5.45 -14.68 -0.65
CA LYS A 86 -6.39 -15.50 0.12
C LYS A 86 -5.69 -16.52 1.01
N GLU A 87 -4.76 -17.31 0.44
CA GLU A 87 -4.09 -18.42 1.12
C GLU A 87 -3.15 -17.95 2.23
N LYS A 88 -2.60 -16.75 2.08
CA LYS A 88 -1.71 -16.11 3.06
C LYS A 88 -2.44 -15.19 4.02
N TYR A 89 -3.77 -15.14 3.93
CA TYR A 89 -4.59 -14.28 4.80
C TYR A 89 -4.10 -12.83 4.84
N VAL A 90 -3.84 -12.28 3.63
CA VAL A 90 -3.44 -10.87 3.50
C VAL A 90 -4.61 -9.99 3.91
N TYR A 91 -4.32 -8.96 4.69
CA TYR A 91 -5.35 -8.04 5.19
C TYR A 91 -4.86 -6.60 5.23
N GLN A 92 -5.82 -5.68 5.20
CA GLN A 92 -5.62 -4.25 5.40
C GLN A 92 -6.28 -3.83 6.71
N ARG A 93 -5.72 -2.83 7.38
CA ARG A 93 -6.31 -2.22 8.58
C ARG A 93 -6.79 -0.81 8.29
N VAL A 94 -7.93 -0.45 8.85
CA VAL A 94 -8.51 0.89 8.75
C VAL A 94 -8.77 1.45 10.15
N GLY A 95 -8.36 2.69 10.38
CA GLY A 95 -8.53 3.43 11.62
C GLY A 95 -9.04 4.85 11.36
N VAL A 96 -9.20 5.62 12.42
CA VAL A 96 -9.56 7.05 12.34
C VAL A 96 -8.30 7.88 12.48
N ASP A 97 -8.17 8.95 11.69
CA ASP A 97 -7.06 9.89 11.75
C ASP A 97 -6.81 10.43 13.17
N GLY A 98 -5.53 10.56 13.52
CA GLY A 98 -5.08 10.97 14.84
C GLY A 98 -4.94 9.83 15.86
N MET A 99 -5.38 8.61 15.58
CA MET A 99 -5.19 7.49 16.52
C MET A 99 -3.71 7.17 16.72
N ALA A 100 -2.90 7.21 15.65
CA ALA A 100 -1.47 6.89 15.71
C ALA A 100 -0.63 7.92 16.47
N SER A 101 -1.12 9.15 16.62
CA SER A 101 -0.43 10.21 17.40
C SER A 101 -0.56 10.02 18.91
N ASN A 102 -1.38 9.09 19.36
CA ASN A 102 -1.48 8.75 20.79
C ASN A 102 -0.27 7.91 21.20
N SER A 103 0.47 8.33 22.23
CA SER A 103 1.61 7.59 22.77
C SER A 103 1.28 6.16 23.24
N ASN A 104 0.01 5.87 23.47
CA ASN A 104 -0.51 4.55 23.86
C ASN A 104 -1.23 3.84 22.70
N PHE A 105 -0.93 4.22 21.45
CA PHE A 105 -1.56 3.58 20.32
C PHE A 105 -1.29 2.07 20.31
N ASN A 106 -2.38 1.30 20.38
CA ASN A 106 -2.35 -0.14 20.20
C ASN A 106 -2.80 -0.47 18.77
N PRO A 107 -1.93 -1.06 17.94
CA PRO A 107 -2.27 -1.40 16.56
C PRO A 107 -3.39 -2.45 16.45
N GLY A 108 -3.79 -3.05 17.54
CA GLY A 108 -4.84 -4.07 17.55
C GLY A 108 -4.40 -5.40 16.95
N THR A 109 -5.14 -6.44 17.29
CA THR A 109 -4.89 -7.79 16.79
C THR A 109 -6.13 -8.29 16.05
N PRO A 110 -6.03 -8.54 14.73
CA PRO A 110 -7.11 -9.19 13.99
C PRO A 110 -7.30 -10.63 14.45
N PRO A 111 -8.46 -11.23 14.15
CA PRO A 111 -8.68 -12.65 14.45
C PRO A 111 -7.74 -13.52 13.62
N LYS A 112 -7.23 -14.61 14.21
CA LYS A 112 -6.46 -15.59 13.44
C LYS A 112 -7.32 -16.19 12.32
N PRO A 113 -6.72 -16.47 11.16
CA PRO A 113 -5.29 -16.44 10.87
C PRO A 113 -4.75 -15.12 10.29
N TYR A 114 -5.48 -14.02 10.38
CA TYR A 114 -5.12 -12.69 9.86
C TYR A 114 -4.20 -11.91 10.82
N ASP A 115 -3.09 -12.48 11.26
CA ASP A 115 -2.25 -11.85 12.29
C ASP A 115 -0.83 -11.49 11.82
N GLN A 116 -0.48 -11.75 10.53
CA GLN A 116 0.89 -11.61 10.07
C GLN A 116 1.07 -10.76 8.81
N ASN A 117 0.15 -10.83 7.85
CA ASN A 117 0.35 -10.32 6.51
C ASN A 117 -0.40 -9.01 6.26
N ALA A 118 0.07 -7.94 6.86
CA ALA A 118 -0.40 -6.58 6.64
C ALA A 118 0.74 -5.58 6.58
N THR A 119 0.43 -4.38 6.09
CA THR A 119 1.28 -3.19 6.16
C THR A 119 0.67 -2.16 7.11
N ASP A 120 0.64 -0.93 6.68
CA ASP A 120 0.22 0.24 7.41
C ASP A 120 -1.31 0.32 7.56
N TYR A 121 -1.76 1.28 8.35
CA TYR A 121 -3.18 1.61 8.44
C TYR A 121 -3.58 2.53 7.28
N ILE A 122 -4.84 2.43 6.87
CA ILE A 122 -5.54 3.49 6.15
C ILE A 122 -6.32 4.30 7.18
N TRP A 123 -6.15 5.61 7.17
CA TRP A 123 -6.80 6.49 8.13
C TRP A 123 -8.02 7.18 7.52
N GLU A 124 -9.19 7.02 8.17
CA GLU A 124 -10.37 7.82 7.84
C GLU A 124 -10.11 9.27 8.29
N MET A 125 -9.88 10.16 7.32
CA MET A 125 -9.58 11.56 7.56
C MET A 125 -10.86 12.39 7.75
N LYS A 126 -10.75 13.49 8.47
CA LYS A 126 -11.89 14.40 8.68
C LYS A 126 -12.25 15.21 7.44
N THR A 127 -11.30 15.40 6.54
CA THR A 127 -11.42 16.32 5.43
C THR A 127 -11.87 15.71 4.12
N GLY A 128 -11.80 14.40 3.95
CA GLY A 128 -12.16 13.76 2.66
C GLY A 128 -11.35 14.28 1.45
N GLY A 129 -11.88 14.12 0.25
CA GLY A 129 -11.31 14.67 -0.99
C GLY A 129 -9.99 14.03 -1.41
N ALA A 130 -9.19 14.78 -2.15
CA ALA A 130 -7.96 14.28 -2.76
C ALA A 130 -6.93 13.73 -1.76
N ASP A 131 -6.83 14.34 -0.57
CA ASP A 131 -5.94 13.85 0.49
C ASP A 131 -6.38 12.46 1.01
N GLN A 132 -7.70 12.27 1.17
CA GLN A 132 -8.25 10.96 1.55
C GLN A 132 -8.04 9.93 0.45
N ILE A 133 -8.16 10.33 -0.82
CA ILE A 133 -7.87 9.45 -1.97
C ILE A 133 -6.39 9.04 -1.93
N GLY A 134 -5.49 10.00 -1.73
CA GLY A 134 -4.05 9.74 -1.60
C GLY A 134 -3.76 8.71 -0.52
N GLU A 135 -4.28 8.93 0.69
CA GLU A 135 -4.15 8.01 1.83
C GLU A 135 -4.62 6.59 1.50
N VAL A 136 -5.80 6.46 0.89
CA VAL A 136 -6.37 5.14 0.56
C VAL A 136 -5.57 4.42 -0.52
N ILE A 137 -5.24 5.11 -1.62
CA ILE A 137 -4.52 4.51 -2.76
C ILE A 137 -3.11 4.10 -2.34
N GLU A 138 -2.41 4.95 -1.58
CA GLU A 138 -1.07 4.69 -1.07
C GLU A 138 -1.02 3.38 -0.28
N HIS A 139 -1.82 3.28 0.77
CA HIS A 139 -1.75 2.14 1.68
C HIS A 139 -2.36 0.85 1.10
N LEU A 140 -3.32 0.96 0.15
CA LEU A 140 -3.73 -0.20 -0.65
C LEU A 140 -2.60 -0.69 -1.54
N LEU A 141 -1.84 0.21 -2.18
CA LEU A 141 -0.67 -0.16 -2.99
C LEU A 141 0.47 -0.73 -2.14
N HIS A 142 0.68 -0.25 -0.91
CA HIS A 142 1.61 -0.88 0.04
C HIS A 142 1.22 -2.34 0.32
N THR A 143 -0.04 -2.60 0.58
CA THR A 143 -0.54 -3.97 0.79
C THR A 143 -0.40 -4.83 -0.48
N VAL A 144 -0.67 -4.26 -1.65
CA VAL A 144 -0.46 -4.94 -2.93
C VAL A 144 1.01 -5.32 -3.12
N THR A 145 1.92 -4.36 -3.00
CA THR A 145 3.32 -4.52 -3.41
C THR A 145 4.18 -5.17 -2.33
N ALA A 146 4.16 -4.63 -1.11
CA ALA A 146 5.02 -5.10 -0.02
C ALA A 146 4.50 -6.35 0.69
N VAL A 147 3.26 -6.78 0.44
CA VAL A 147 2.71 -8.03 0.98
C VAL A 147 2.43 -9.03 -0.14
N THR A 148 1.37 -8.82 -0.92
CA THR A 148 0.92 -9.89 -1.83
C THR A 148 1.92 -10.14 -2.97
N MET A 149 2.44 -9.08 -3.61
CA MET A 149 3.47 -9.24 -4.64
C MET A 149 4.76 -9.87 -4.10
N TYR A 150 5.21 -9.41 -2.93
CA TYR A 150 6.36 -9.99 -2.23
C TYR A 150 6.21 -11.49 -1.97
N LEU A 151 5.00 -11.92 -1.58
CA LEU A 151 4.69 -13.33 -1.31
C LEU A 151 4.51 -14.16 -2.59
N ALA A 152 4.06 -13.54 -3.68
CA ALA A 152 3.71 -14.21 -4.93
C ALA A 152 4.87 -14.29 -5.94
N TYR A 153 5.80 -13.32 -5.92
CA TYR A 153 6.81 -13.16 -6.96
C TYR A 153 8.18 -12.82 -6.40
N SER A 154 9.19 -13.62 -6.76
CA SER A 154 10.59 -13.41 -6.34
C SER A 154 11.16 -12.06 -6.75
N ASP A 155 10.67 -11.49 -7.86
CA ASP A 155 11.11 -10.22 -8.41
C ASP A 155 10.69 -9.01 -7.56
N TRP A 156 9.69 -9.22 -6.68
CA TRP A 156 9.20 -8.25 -5.69
C TRP A 156 9.82 -8.43 -4.30
N ASN A 157 10.91 -9.18 -4.20
CA ASN A 157 11.57 -9.43 -2.92
C ASN A 157 12.43 -8.25 -2.46
N PHE A 158 11.89 -7.42 -1.56
CA PHE A 158 12.60 -6.28 -0.97
C PHE A 158 13.81 -6.65 -0.09
N LYS A 159 13.92 -7.92 0.35
CA LYS A 159 15.07 -8.42 1.13
C LYS A 159 16.26 -8.82 0.25
N ASN A 160 16.05 -8.90 -1.06
CA ASN A 160 17.08 -9.24 -2.03
C ASN A 160 17.48 -8.00 -2.83
N SER A 161 18.65 -7.45 -2.55
CA SER A 161 19.19 -6.27 -3.25
C SER A 161 19.44 -6.48 -4.75
N SER A 162 19.35 -7.72 -5.23
CA SER A 162 19.46 -8.07 -6.66
C SER A 162 18.09 -8.32 -7.29
N SER A 163 16.98 -8.17 -6.58
CA SER A 163 15.64 -8.31 -7.15
C SER A 163 15.36 -7.18 -8.15
N PRO A 164 14.54 -7.42 -9.18
CA PRO A 164 14.10 -6.37 -10.11
C PRO A 164 13.49 -5.15 -9.41
N LEU A 165 12.69 -5.34 -8.34
CA LEU A 165 12.16 -4.25 -7.52
C LEU A 165 13.29 -3.38 -6.93
N TYR A 166 14.26 -4.02 -6.28
CA TYR A 166 15.35 -3.30 -5.62
C TYR A 166 16.25 -2.59 -6.63
N LEU A 167 16.52 -3.22 -7.77
CA LEU A 167 17.33 -2.63 -8.85
C LEU A 167 16.60 -1.43 -9.49
N ALA A 168 15.29 -1.51 -9.70
CA ALA A 168 14.49 -0.42 -10.23
C ALA A 168 14.44 0.77 -9.25
N MET A 169 14.29 0.51 -7.95
CA MET A 169 14.38 1.55 -6.94
C MET A 169 15.76 2.22 -6.93
N ASN A 170 16.83 1.44 -6.96
CA ASN A 170 18.20 1.99 -7.00
C ASN A 170 18.47 2.81 -8.27
N GLU A 171 17.88 2.45 -9.41
CA GLU A 171 17.93 3.28 -10.62
C GLU A 171 17.37 4.69 -10.33
N ALA A 172 16.22 4.79 -9.67
CA ALA A 172 15.59 6.05 -9.36
C ALA A 172 16.40 6.88 -8.33
N VAL A 173 16.92 6.22 -7.29
CA VAL A 173 17.79 6.86 -6.29
C VAL A 173 19.07 7.40 -6.93
N ASN A 174 19.75 6.60 -7.73
CA ASN A 174 21.03 6.98 -8.38
C ASN A 174 20.85 8.12 -9.39
N LYS A 175 19.67 8.28 -9.96
CA LYS A 175 19.31 9.38 -10.87
C LYS A 175 18.80 10.63 -10.14
N GLY A 176 18.68 10.59 -8.82
CA GLY A 176 18.12 11.68 -8.02
C GLY A 176 16.64 11.93 -8.26
N ILE A 177 15.92 10.92 -8.76
CA ILE A 177 14.48 10.96 -9.00
C ILE A 177 13.70 10.54 -7.75
N TYR A 178 14.24 9.61 -6.97
CA TYR A 178 13.71 9.18 -5.69
C TYR A 178 14.67 9.54 -4.56
N ASP A 179 14.22 10.41 -3.64
CA ASP A 179 14.98 10.85 -2.47
C ASP A 179 14.60 10.02 -1.25
N ILE A 180 15.53 9.19 -0.79
CA ILE A 180 15.35 8.34 0.39
C ILE A 180 15.94 8.94 1.68
N SER A 181 16.39 10.19 1.65
CA SER A 181 17.04 10.83 2.81
C SER A 181 16.13 10.99 4.04
N SER A 182 14.82 11.05 3.81
CA SER A 182 13.82 11.08 4.90
C SER A 182 13.79 9.80 5.74
N TYR A 183 14.32 8.69 5.22
CA TYR A 183 14.38 7.38 5.88
C TYR A 183 15.74 7.08 6.52
N ASP A 184 16.66 8.04 6.57
CA ASP A 184 18.03 7.83 7.05
C ASP A 184 18.12 7.31 8.48
N GLU A 185 17.19 7.73 9.34
CA GLU A 185 17.12 7.27 10.72
C GLU A 185 16.75 5.78 10.84
N LEU A 186 16.12 5.22 9.81
CA LEU A 186 15.70 3.82 9.76
C LEU A 186 16.73 2.88 9.14
N LYS A 187 17.88 3.38 8.67
CA LYS A 187 18.88 2.56 7.92
C LYS A 187 19.36 1.31 8.64
N ASN A 188 19.30 1.29 9.97
CA ASN A 188 19.68 0.15 10.79
C ASN A 188 18.48 -0.72 11.22
N ASP A 189 17.27 -0.37 10.82
CA ASP A 189 16.06 -1.15 11.09
C ASP A 189 15.91 -2.25 10.03
N GLU A 190 15.52 -3.44 10.46
CA GLU A 190 15.25 -4.56 9.54
C GLU A 190 14.10 -4.29 8.58
N ALA A 191 13.20 -3.38 8.92
CA ALA A 191 12.10 -2.94 8.07
C ALA A 191 12.52 -1.95 6.97
N TYR A 192 13.71 -1.35 7.08
CA TYR A 192 14.17 -0.32 6.14
C TYR A 192 14.07 -0.71 4.67
N PRO A 193 14.57 -1.89 4.23
CA PRO A 193 14.46 -2.28 2.83
C PRO A 193 13.01 -2.37 2.34
N ARG A 194 12.10 -2.82 3.22
CA ARG A 194 10.68 -2.88 2.90
C ARG A 194 10.10 -1.48 2.74
N ILE A 195 10.38 -0.59 3.68
CA ILE A 195 9.84 0.77 3.69
C ILE A 195 10.23 1.51 2.41
N ILE A 196 11.53 1.61 2.11
CA ILE A 196 11.98 2.35 0.93
C ILE A 196 11.51 1.75 -0.40
N THR A 197 11.34 0.44 -0.49
CA THR A 197 10.86 -0.20 -1.71
C THR A 197 9.33 -0.12 -1.86
N GLN A 198 8.58 -0.13 -0.77
CA GLN A 198 7.11 0.03 -0.84
C GLN A 198 6.74 1.46 -1.25
N GLU A 199 7.43 2.47 -0.72
CA GLU A 199 7.25 3.87 -1.12
C GLU A 199 7.65 4.07 -2.60
N TYR A 200 8.81 3.55 -3.01
CA TYR A 200 9.20 3.57 -4.41
C TYR A 200 8.12 2.95 -5.32
N ALA A 201 7.60 1.78 -4.96
CA ALA A 201 6.60 1.08 -5.75
C ALA A 201 5.29 1.89 -5.84
N TYR A 202 4.89 2.53 -4.75
CA TYR A 202 3.74 3.43 -4.73
C TYR A 202 3.94 4.59 -5.72
N TRP A 203 5.05 5.33 -5.63
CA TRP A 203 5.32 6.45 -6.53
C TRP A 203 5.39 6.03 -8.00
N LEU A 204 6.07 4.92 -8.28
CA LEU A 204 6.15 4.35 -9.62
C LEU A 204 4.77 4.08 -10.20
N ILE A 205 3.91 3.39 -9.44
CA ILE A 205 2.57 3.02 -9.89
C ILE A 205 1.69 4.25 -10.07
N LEU A 206 1.76 5.20 -9.13
CA LEU A 206 0.99 6.44 -9.21
C LEU A 206 1.34 7.25 -10.46
N ALA A 207 2.65 7.32 -10.81
CA ALA A 207 3.13 7.98 -12.03
C ALA A 207 2.69 7.24 -13.30
N GLU A 208 2.81 5.91 -13.34
CA GLU A 208 2.37 5.07 -14.47
C GLU A 208 0.86 5.10 -14.69
N TRP A 209 0.08 5.37 -13.64
CA TRP A 209 -1.37 5.56 -13.73
C TRP A 209 -1.78 6.99 -14.09
N ASP A 210 -0.83 7.94 -14.16
CA ASP A 210 -1.13 9.38 -14.27
C ASP A 210 -2.13 9.84 -13.18
N TYR A 211 -1.86 9.46 -11.94
CA TYR A 211 -2.83 9.54 -10.85
C TYR A 211 -2.51 10.62 -9.81
N TYR A 212 -1.43 11.38 -10.00
CA TYR A 212 -0.94 12.35 -9.00
C TYR A 212 -1.99 13.37 -8.59
N GLU A 213 -2.65 13.99 -9.58
CA GLU A 213 -3.68 15.01 -9.31
C GLU A 213 -4.85 14.42 -8.52
N THR A 214 -5.32 13.24 -8.92
CA THR A 214 -6.44 12.55 -8.26
C THR A 214 -6.11 12.21 -6.81
N ALA A 215 -4.86 11.85 -6.52
CA ALA A 215 -4.37 11.52 -5.18
C ALA A 215 -3.85 12.74 -4.38
N GLY A 216 -4.18 13.95 -4.79
CA GLY A 216 -3.77 15.18 -4.08
C GLY A 216 -2.29 15.52 -4.17
N LYS A 217 -1.53 14.85 -5.05
CA LYS A 217 -0.09 15.08 -5.24
C LYS A 217 0.12 16.00 -6.44
N LYS A 218 -0.20 17.25 -6.31
CA LYS A 218 -0.55 18.13 -7.42
C LYS A 218 0.57 18.60 -8.27
N GLU A 219 1.77 18.57 -7.92
CA GLU A 219 2.68 19.49 -8.57
C GLU A 219 3.79 18.78 -9.29
N SER A 220 3.71 18.87 -10.62
CA SER A 220 4.85 18.75 -11.54
C SER A 220 5.78 17.56 -11.24
N GLY A 221 5.25 16.36 -11.20
CA GLY A 221 6.04 15.21 -10.79
C GLY A 221 6.52 15.35 -9.36
N MET A 222 6.06 16.35 -8.68
CA MET A 222 6.41 16.54 -7.29
C MET A 222 5.33 15.94 -6.44
N THR A 223 5.75 15.07 -5.74
CA THR A 223 5.21 14.76 -4.45
C THR A 223 5.28 16.00 -3.62
N GLY A 224 4.30 16.29 -2.82
CA GLY A 224 4.27 17.53 -2.03
C GLY A 224 5.52 17.80 -1.18
N ASN A 225 6.41 16.82 -1.04
CA ASN A 225 7.68 16.90 -0.29
C ASN A 225 8.93 16.71 -1.16
N GLY A 226 8.78 16.54 -2.48
CA GLY A 226 9.92 16.37 -3.39
C GLY A 226 10.59 15.00 -3.35
N GLU A 227 9.93 14.02 -2.75
CA GLU A 227 10.47 12.66 -2.58
C GLU A 227 10.64 11.92 -3.91
N PHE A 228 9.71 12.15 -4.86
CA PHE A 228 9.77 11.57 -6.20
C PHE A 228 9.47 12.66 -7.23
N THR A 229 10.36 12.87 -8.20
CA THR A 229 10.39 14.11 -8.99
C THR A 229 9.80 14.02 -10.39
N ILE A 230 9.31 12.85 -10.80
CA ILE A 230 8.61 12.62 -12.08
C ILE A 230 7.24 12.00 -11.84
N GLY A 231 6.26 12.32 -12.67
CA GLY A 231 4.86 11.99 -12.38
C GLY A 231 4.03 11.47 -13.54
N THR A 232 4.64 11.21 -14.69
CA THR A 232 3.91 10.75 -15.87
C THR A 232 4.46 9.44 -16.43
N PRO A 233 3.62 8.63 -17.12
CA PRO A 233 4.08 7.38 -17.75
C PRO A 233 5.24 7.60 -18.74
N SER A 234 5.21 8.69 -19.48
CA SER A 234 6.26 9.04 -20.45
C SER A 234 7.59 9.33 -19.79
N GLU A 235 7.58 10.03 -18.66
CA GLU A 235 8.78 10.30 -17.87
C GLU A 235 9.33 9.00 -17.26
N ILE A 236 8.48 8.13 -16.70
CA ILE A 236 8.90 6.83 -16.17
C ILE A 236 9.54 6.01 -17.29
N GLN A 237 8.88 5.86 -18.43
CA GLN A 237 9.40 5.10 -19.58
C GLN A 237 10.78 5.58 -20.02
N THR A 238 10.98 6.90 -20.05
CA THR A 238 12.21 7.51 -20.56
C THR A 238 13.32 7.52 -19.53
N GLN A 239 13.00 7.83 -18.28
CA GLN A 239 14.00 8.09 -17.25
C GLN A 239 14.24 6.90 -16.32
N LEU A 240 13.24 6.02 -16.13
CA LEU A 240 13.31 4.85 -15.25
C LEU A 240 12.94 3.55 -15.99
N PRO A 241 13.71 3.13 -17.01
CA PRO A 241 13.38 1.96 -17.83
C PRO A 241 13.27 0.65 -17.02
N LEU A 242 14.00 0.47 -15.92
CA LEU A 242 13.82 -0.69 -15.04
C LEU A 242 12.49 -0.63 -14.29
N GLY A 243 12.11 0.55 -13.80
CA GLY A 243 10.82 0.77 -13.16
C GLY A 243 9.67 0.54 -14.15
N HIS A 244 9.73 1.13 -15.34
CA HIS A 244 8.74 0.92 -16.40
C HIS A 244 8.58 -0.57 -16.73
N LYS A 245 9.71 -1.29 -16.90
CA LYS A 245 9.68 -2.73 -17.16
C LYS A 245 8.99 -3.49 -16.02
N LEU A 246 9.32 -3.19 -14.76
CA LEU A 246 8.71 -3.84 -13.60
C LEU A 246 7.19 -3.60 -13.56
N TYR A 247 6.75 -2.37 -13.83
CA TYR A 247 5.33 -2.02 -13.94
C TYR A 247 4.65 -2.83 -15.05
N LYS A 248 5.21 -2.85 -16.26
CA LYS A 248 4.65 -3.56 -17.44
C LYS A 248 4.59 -5.07 -17.26
N ASP A 249 5.58 -5.66 -16.59
CA ASP A 249 5.67 -7.10 -16.41
C ASP A 249 4.75 -7.62 -15.31
N TYR A 250 4.41 -6.79 -14.31
CA TYR A 250 3.66 -7.22 -13.13
C TYR A 250 2.40 -6.40 -12.88
N ILE A 251 2.53 -5.11 -12.63
CA ILE A 251 1.41 -4.29 -12.18
C ILE A 251 0.33 -4.22 -13.25
N GLU A 252 0.69 -3.87 -14.48
CA GLU A 252 -0.25 -3.79 -15.61
C GLU A 252 -0.91 -5.14 -15.93
N LYS A 253 -0.24 -6.25 -15.58
CA LYS A 253 -0.76 -7.61 -15.81
C LYS A 253 -1.74 -8.06 -14.73
N ILE A 254 -1.70 -7.44 -13.57
CA ILE A 254 -2.48 -7.86 -12.39
C ILE A 254 -3.54 -6.82 -12.04
N LEU A 255 -3.19 -5.55 -12.05
CA LEU A 255 -4.06 -4.44 -11.68
C LEU A 255 -4.55 -3.67 -12.91
N SER A 256 -5.75 -3.14 -12.78
CA SER A 256 -6.29 -2.13 -13.69
C SER A 256 -6.09 -0.75 -13.07
N ILE A 257 -5.90 0.27 -13.89
CA ILE A 257 -5.94 1.66 -13.43
C ILE A 257 -7.36 1.95 -12.91
N PRO A 258 -7.53 2.36 -11.65
CA PRO A 258 -8.85 2.71 -11.13
C PRO A 258 -9.47 3.87 -11.91
N ASN A 259 -10.78 3.83 -12.13
CA ASN A 259 -11.45 4.95 -12.77
C ASN A 259 -11.45 6.16 -11.83
N LYS A 260 -10.89 7.30 -12.28
CA LYS A 260 -10.71 8.51 -11.48
C LYS A 260 -12.04 9.04 -10.94
N ASP A 261 -13.07 9.12 -11.77
CA ASP A 261 -14.37 9.64 -11.36
C ASP A 261 -15.04 8.75 -10.30
N ASN A 262 -14.89 7.41 -10.44
CA ASN A 262 -15.40 6.47 -9.44
C ASN A 262 -14.69 6.66 -8.10
N ILE A 263 -13.36 6.80 -8.11
CA ILE A 263 -12.59 7.02 -6.87
C ILE A 263 -12.93 8.37 -6.23
N ILE A 264 -13.06 9.43 -7.00
CA ILE A 264 -13.49 10.75 -6.48
C ILE A 264 -14.88 10.67 -5.85
N ALA A 265 -15.81 9.92 -6.46
CA ALA A 265 -17.15 9.75 -5.92
C ALA A 265 -17.20 8.94 -4.61
N LEU A 266 -16.21 8.07 -4.35
CA LEU A 266 -16.10 7.34 -3.10
C LEU A 266 -15.62 8.21 -1.92
N PHE A 267 -14.81 9.23 -2.20
CA PHE A 267 -14.16 10.06 -1.17
C PHE A 267 -14.38 11.56 -1.47
N PRO A 268 -15.64 12.05 -1.38
CA PRO A 268 -16.01 13.42 -1.72
C PRO A 268 -15.40 14.48 -0.78
#